data_49c20f953ca5dc69f7c22bedc8c970d3
#
_entry.id   49c20f953ca5dc69f7c22bedc8c970d3
#
_cell.length_a   1.000
_cell.length_b   1.000
_cell.length_c   1.000
_cell.angle_alpha   90.00
_cell.angle_beta   90.00
_cell.angle_gamma   90.00
#
_symmetry.space_group_name_H-M   'P 1'
#
loop_
_entity.id
_entity.type
_entity.pdbx_description
1 polymer ?
#
loop_
_entity_poly.entity_id
_entity_poly.type
_entity_poly.pdbx_seq_one_letter_code
_entity_poly.pdbx_strand_id
1 'polypeptide(L)'
;MTKPVLAIAALGGTVSMQAQAGHRGVMPSLTGEALLAAVPGLSALADVHAETLCLHPSASLDFEDLLRLLDWATRQVDSGAQGVIVTQGTDTMDETAFFLDLLWKKDAPLIITGAMRAATQPGADGPANLLAAAQVALDQSSLRRGVQVVMNDQIHSARYVSKCDSLAVHAFASPLFGPQGLIIEGRAVYLKPAHMRSTLPAPQRRNHHIALLEATLGDAPLILERVVDLGYSGVVIAGFGAGHVSREWSQVIGNLAATIPVIVSTRTGSGSTARETYGFEGGELDLIAKGARMSGLLSPRKARILLWLLVGCKREGELEERLAMTY
;
A
#
# COMPACT_ATOMS: atom_id res chain seq x y z
N MET A 1 -20.15 2.92 30.94
CA MET A 1 -20.06 3.18 29.48
C MET A 1 -19.78 1.86 28.80
N THR A 2 -20.45 1.55 27.71
CA THR A 2 -20.14 0.39 26.88
C THR A 2 -18.78 0.59 26.23
N LYS A 3 -17.97 -0.47 26.16
CA LYS A 3 -16.68 -0.40 25.46
C LYS A 3 -16.88 -0.11 23.97
N PRO A 4 -15.95 0.61 23.31
CA PRO A 4 -15.98 0.77 21.86
C PRO A 4 -15.81 -0.60 21.18
N VAL A 5 -16.41 -0.77 20.01
CA VAL A 5 -16.26 -1.99 19.21
C VAL A 5 -15.12 -1.82 18.21
N LEU A 6 -14.21 -2.79 18.18
CA LEU A 6 -13.07 -2.82 17.29
C LEU A 6 -13.08 -4.10 16.46
N ALA A 7 -13.04 -4.01 15.14
CA ALA A 7 -12.99 -5.16 14.25
C ALA A 7 -11.55 -5.44 13.80
N ILE A 8 -11.12 -6.71 13.82
CA ILE A 8 -9.78 -7.13 13.41
C ILE A 8 -9.87 -8.20 12.33
N ALA A 9 -9.33 -7.94 11.16
CA ALA A 9 -9.14 -8.93 10.10
C ALA A 9 -7.71 -9.48 10.13
N ALA A 10 -7.57 -10.79 10.16
CA ALA A 10 -6.28 -11.46 9.99
C ALA A 10 -6.16 -12.01 8.56
N LEU A 11 -5.09 -11.60 7.85
CA LEU A 11 -4.74 -12.09 6.51
C LEU A 11 -3.54 -13.04 6.53
N GLY A 12 -2.99 -13.35 7.70
CA GLY A 12 -1.75 -14.11 7.87
C GLY A 12 -0.54 -13.22 8.14
N GLY A 13 0.63 -13.63 7.65
CA GLY A 13 1.90 -12.88 7.82
C GLY A 13 2.64 -13.22 9.12
N THR A 14 3.77 -12.54 9.35
CA THR A 14 4.74 -12.84 10.42
C THR A 14 4.13 -12.75 11.82
N VAL A 15 3.17 -11.87 12.04
CA VAL A 15 2.46 -11.74 13.32
C VAL A 15 1.70 -13.02 13.69
N SER A 16 1.28 -13.81 12.69
CA SER A 16 0.59 -15.10 12.84
C SER A 16 1.50 -16.30 12.60
N MET A 17 2.81 -16.09 12.35
CA MET A 17 3.73 -17.18 12.02
C MET A 17 4.24 -17.88 13.26
N GLN A 18 4.21 -19.23 13.22
CA GLN A 18 4.79 -20.12 14.23
C GLN A 18 5.65 -21.19 13.57
N ALA A 19 6.61 -21.71 14.34
CA ALA A 19 7.35 -22.89 13.95
C ALA A 19 6.40 -24.11 13.95
N GLN A 20 6.38 -24.86 12.85
CA GLN A 20 5.60 -26.09 12.76
C GLN A 20 6.53 -27.31 12.78
N ALA A 21 6.13 -28.35 13.51
CA ALA A 21 6.89 -29.61 13.56
C ALA A 21 7.02 -30.20 12.14
N GLY A 22 8.24 -30.55 11.76
CA GLY A 22 8.54 -31.13 10.44
C GLY A 22 8.78 -30.12 9.30
N HIS A 23 8.64 -28.83 9.55
CA HIS A 23 8.95 -27.78 8.57
C HIS A 23 10.15 -26.93 9.00
N ARG A 24 11.02 -26.58 8.06
CA ARG A 24 12.05 -25.56 8.28
C ARG A 24 11.44 -24.17 8.16
N GLY A 25 11.60 -23.31 9.20
CA GLY A 25 11.08 -21.95 9.23
C GLY A 25 9.73 -21.82 9.92
N VAL A 26 9.10 -20.66 9.76
CA VAL A 26 7.79 -20.29 10.34
C VAL A 26 6.73 -20.20 9.26
N MET A 27 5.49 -20.58 9.59
CA MET A 27 4.34 -20.52 8.69
C MET A 27 3.17 -19.79 9.35
N PRO A 28 2.31 -19.07 8.60
CA PRO A 28 1.10 -18.45 9.14
C PRO A 28 0.17 -19.53 9.70
N SER A 29 -0.10 -19.50 11.01
CA SER A 29 -0.92 -20.49 11.69
C SER A 29 -1.77 -19.94 12.84
N LEU A 30 -1.46 -18.76 13.37
CA LEU A 30 -2.26 -18.14 14.41
C LEU A 30 -3.53 -17.50 13.81
N THR A 31 -4.67 -17.85 14.38
CA THR A 31 -5.96 -17.21 14.08
C THR A 31 -6.04 -15.83 14.72
N GLY A 32 -7.04 -15.03 14.28
CA GLY A 32 -7.32 -13.74 14.90
C GLY A 32 -7.55 -13.84 16.41
N GLU A 33 -8.24 -14.88 16.87
CA GLU A 33 -8.48 -15.14 18.31
C GLU A 33 -7.17 -15.42 19.08
N ALA A 34 -6.25 -16.18 18.49
CA ALA A 34 -4.96 -16.45 19.11
C ALA A 34 -4.09 -15.19 19.19
N LEU A 35 -4.19 -14.29 18.21
CA LEU A 35 -3.54 -12.97 18.23
C LEU A 35 -4.07 -12.09 19.35
N LEU A 36 -5.39 -12.10 19.60
CA LEU A 36 -6.00 -11.38 20.73
C LEU A 36 -5.49 -11.87 22.07
N ALA A 37 -5.37 -13.19 22.24
CA ALA A 37 -4.86 -13.79 23.47
C ALA A 37 -3.40 -13.38 23.75
N ALA A 38 -2.62 -13.08 22.71
CA ALA A 38 -1.23 -12.64 22.83
C ALA A 38 -1.09 -11.17 23.25
N VAL A 39 -2.17 -10.37 23.27
CA VAL A 39 -2.16 -8.94 23.59
C VAL A 39 -3.21 -8.60 24.67
N PRO A 40 -2.95 -8.90 25.96
CA PRO A 40 -3.94 -8.72 27.03
C PRO A 40 -4.52 -7.29 27.15
N GLY A 41 -3.75 -6.27 26.74
CA GLY A 41 -4.21 -4.87 26.78
C GLY A 41 -5.37 -4.55 25.85
N LEU A 42 -5.62 -5.34 24.78
CA LEU A 42 -6.70 -5.08 23.82
C LEU A 42 -8.07 -5.19 24.45
N SER A 43 -8.30 -6.24 25.25
CA SER A 43 -9.59 -6.44 25.92
C SER A 43 -9.93 -5.33 26.95
N ALA A 44 -8.92 -4.62 27.45
CA ALA A 44 -9.15 -3.46 28.31
C ALA A 44 -9.62 -2.23 27.51
N LEU A 45 -9.17 -2.08 26.26
CA LEU A 45 -9.47 -0.94 25.38
C LEU A 45 -10.85 -1.05 24.71
N ALA A 46 -11.21 -2.23 24.21
CA ALA A 46 -12.37 -2.40 23.33
C ALA A 46 -13.04 -3.76 23.51
N ASP A 47 -14.27 -3.85 23.01
CA ASP A 47 -14.92 -5.11 22.63
C ASP A 47 -14.40 -5.49 21.22
N VAL A 48 -13.67 -6.59 21.12
CA VAL A 48 -12.90 -6.91 19.92
C VAL A 48 -13.50 -8.09 19.19
N HIS A 49 -13.87 -7.86 17.93
CA HIS A 49 -14.33 -8.89 17.01
C HIS A 49 -13.23 -9.23 16.01
N ALA A 50 -12.61 -10.41 16.12
CA ALA A 50 -11.54 -10.85 15.24
C ALA A 50 -12.03 -11.95 14.29
N GLU A 51 -11.67 -11.81 13.00
CA GLU A 51 -11.97 -12.80 11.97
C GLU A 51 -10.72 -13.07 11.13
N THR A 52 -10.49 -14.34 10.83
CA THR A 52 -9.42 -14.74 9.88
C THR A 52 -10.02 -14.84 8.49
N LEU A 53 -9.69 -13.89 7.62
CA LEU A 53 -10.20 -13.87 6.24
C LEU A 53 -9.37 -14.77 5.32
N CYS A 54 -8.07 -14.85 5.54
CA CYS A 54 -7.16 -15.79 4.89
C CYS A 54 -5.89 -15.97 5.72
N LEU A 55 -5.05 -16.95 5.36
CA LEU A 55 -3.74 -17.20 6.00
C LEU A 55 -2.65 -17.25 4.93
N HIS A 56 -2.54 -16.19 4.13
CA HIS A 56 -1.56 -16.13 3.06
C HIS A 56 -0.28 -15.37 3.51
N PRO A 57 0.90 -15.77 3.03
CA PRO A 57 2.04 -14.86 2.98
C PRO A 57 1.63 -13.61 2.17
N SER A 58 2.04 -12.42 2.59
CA SER A 58 1.60 -11.19 1.92
C SER A 58 2.02 -11.12 0.44
N ALA A 59 3.09 -11.79 0.06
CA ALA A 59 3.52 -11.91 -1.34
C ALA A 59 2.52 -12.71 -2.23
N SER A 60 1.58 -13.44 -1.62
CA SER A 60 0.55 -14.22 -2.32
C SER A 60 -0.83 -13.59 -2.25
N LEU A 61 -0.98 -12.43 -1.61
CA LEU A 61 -2.23 -11.66 -1.65
C LEU A 61 -2.45 -11.06 -3.04
N ASP A 62 -3.69 -11.07 -3.49
CA ASP A 62 -4.11 -10.47 -4.75
C ASP A 62 -5.17 -9.36 -4.55
N PHE A 63 -5.57 -8.70 -5.63
CA PHE A 63 -6.55 -7.62 -5.56
C PHE A 63 -7.97 -8.12 -5.19
N GLU A 64 -8.30 -9.37 -5.45
CA GLU A 64 -9.58 -9.97 -5.04
C GLU A 64 -9.61 -10.19 -3.52
N ASP A 65 -8.49 -10.60 -2.92
CA ASP A 65 -8.34 -10.65 -1.46
C ASP A 65 -8.57 -9.28 -0.82
N LEU A 66 -7.97 -8.23 -1.42
CA LEU A 66 -8.11 -6.86 -0.92
C LEU A 66 -9.52 -6.29 -1.11
N LEU A 67 -10.22 -6.64 -2.18
CA LEU A 67 -11.62 -6.26 -2.37
C LEU A 67 -12.54 -6.97 -1.37
N ARG A 68 -12.32 -8.24 -1.09
CA ARG A 68 -13.06 -8.98 -0.04
C ARG A 68 -12.82 -8.37 1.34
N LEU A 69 -11.57 -8.01 1.64
CA LEU A 69 -11.22 -7.29 2.86
C LEU A 69 -11.94 -5.94 2.96
N LEU A 70 -11.97 -5.16 1.88
CA LEU A 70 -12.66 -3.87 1.84
C LEU A 70 -14.16 -4.01 2.14
N ASP A 71 -14.81 -5.00 1.52
CA ASP A 71 -16.22 -5.28 1.74
C ASP A 71 -16.50 -5.72 3.18
N TRP A 72 -15.64 -6.59 3.74
CA TRP A 72 -15.72 -7.01 5.13
C TRP A 72 -15.56 -5.81 6.07
N ALA A 73 -14.51 -5.03 5.92
CA ALA A 73 -14.23 -3.86 6.75
C ALA A 73 -15.36 -2.82 6.69
N THR A 74 -15.95 -2.62 5.51
CA THR A 74 -17.10 -1.74 5.31
C THR A 74 -18.28 -2.21 6.13
N ARG A 75 -18.63 -3.52 6.07
CA ARG A 75 -19.72 -4.11 6.86
C ARG A 75 -19.49 -3.98 8.37
N GLN A 76 -18.24 -4.17 8.84
CA GLN A 76 -17.94 -4.01 10.27
C GLN A 76 -18.23 -2.59 10.76
N VAL A 77 -17.80 -1.57 10.00
CA VAL A 77 -18.10 -0.17 10.34
C VAL A 77 -19.60 0.11 10.27
N ASP A 78 -20.31 -0.40 9.25
CA ASP A 78 -21.76 -0.23 9.12
C ASP A 78 -22.54 -0.94 10.25
N SER A 79 -21.95 -1.97 10.87
CA SER A 79 -22.49 -2.67 12.05
C SER A 79 -22.07 -2.04 13.38
N GLY A 80 -21.34 -0.92 13.37
CA GLY A 80 -21.04 -0.14 14.57
C GLY A 80 -19.57 -0.23 15.07
N ALA A 81 -18.67 -0.87 14.33
CA ALA A 81 -17.26 -0.84 14.68
C ALA A 81 -16.71 0.60 14.53
N GLN A 82 -16.03 1.08 15.58
CA GLN A 82 -15.46 2.43 15.61
C GLN A 82 -14.13 2.53 14.85
N GLY A 83 -13.46 1.40 14.63
CA GLY A 83 -12.26 1.27 13.84
C GLY A 83 -12.05 -0.15 13.36
N VAL A 84 -11.24 -0.31 12.34
CA VAL A 84 -10.87 -1.60 11.77
C VAL A 84 -9.36 -1.75 11.77
N ILE A 85 -8.88 -2.91 12.20
CA ILE A 85 -7.46 -3.29 12.10
C ILE A 85 -7.33 -4.45 11.12
N VAL A 86 -6.29 -4.41 10.32
CA VAL A 86 -5.86 -5.50 9.44
C VAL A 86 -4.47 -5.93 9.83
N THR A 87 -4.31 -7.21 10.16
CA THR A 87 -2.98 -7.80 10.36
C THR A 87 -2.58 -8.60 9.13
N GLN A 88 -1.39 -8.32 8.59
CA GLN A 88 -0.85 -9.04 7.42
C GLN A 88 0.67 -9.14 7.45
N GLY A 89 1.23 -9.90 6.50
CA GLY A 89 2.66 -9.91 6.23
C GLY A 89 3.15 -8.57 5.67
N THR A 90 4.40 -8.23 5.96
CA THR A 90 4.94 -6.88 5.72
C THR A 90 5.36 -6.62 4.27
N ASP A 91 5.53 -7.66 3.41
CA ASP A 91 6.15 -7.48 2.08
C ASP A 91 5.32 -6.62 1.11
N THR A 92 3.99 -6.68 1.22
CA THR A 92 3.07 -5.90 0.39
C THR A 92 2.21 -4.92 1.20
N MET A 93 2.57 -4.66 2.46
CA MET A 93 1.75 -3.84 3.36
C MET A 93 1.54 -2.41 2.86
N ASP A 94 2.56 -1.79 2.30
CA ASP A 94 2.49 -0.44 1.71
C ASP A 94 1.62 -0.40 0.44
N GLU A 95 1.59 -1.48 -0.33
CA GLU A 95 0.73 -1.65 -1.50
C GLU A 95 -0.73 -1.90 -1.10
N THR A 96 -0.97 -2.81 -0.16
CA THR A 96 -2.30 -3.06 0.42
C THR A 96 -2.90 -1.78 1.00
N ALA A 97 -2.10 -1.05 1.80
CA ALA A 97 -2.56 0.20 2.40
C ALA A 97 -3.00 1.21 1.33
N PHE A 98 -2.20 1.40 0.30
CA PHE A 98 -2.51 2.35 -0.77
C PHE A 98 -3.72 1.92 -1.61
N PHE A 99 -3.85 0.64 -1.93
CA PHE A 99 -5.01 0.09 -2.63
C PHE A 99 -6.30 0.36 -1.87
N LEU A 100 -6.32 0.03 -0.58
CA LEU A 100 -7.49 0.23 0.26
C LEU A 100 -7.80 1.71 0.48
N ASP A 101 -6.79 2.57 0.63
CA ASP A 101 -6.99 4.02 0.82
C ASP A 101 -7.67 4.69 -0.37
N LEU A 102 -7.36 4.26 -1.59
CA LEU A 102 -8.03 4.73 -2.79
C LEU A 102 -9.52 4.36 -2.86
N LEU A 103 -9.94 3.35 -2.11
CA LEU A 103 -11.32 2.84 -2.11
C LEU A 103 -12.08 3.06 -0.80
N TRP A 104 -11.39 3.38 0.31
CA TRP A 104 -11.99 3.51 1.64
C TRP A 104 -12.77 4.80 1.81
N LYS A 105 -14.09 4.71 1.90
CA LYS A 105 -15.03 5.84 1.95
C LYS A 105 -15.56 6.17 3.34
N LYS A 106 -15.20 5.36 4.36
CA LYS A 106 -15.69 5.58 5.73
C LYS A 106 -14.85 6.61 6.46
N ASP A 107 -15.46 7.33 7.39
CA ASP A 107 -14.78 8.23 8.31
C ASP A 107 -13.98 7.45 9.37
N ALA A 108 -14.41 6.23 9.70
CA ALA A 108 -13.73 5.35 10.65
C ALA A 108 -12.31 5.00 10.16
N PRO A 109 -11.33 4.94 11.07
CA PRO A 109 -9.98 4.54 10.73
C PRO A 109 -9.91 3.08 10.26
N LEU A 110 -9.10 2.82 9.23
CA LEU A 110 -8.67 1.48 8.83
C LEU A 110 -7.16 1.42 9.00
N ILE A 111 -6.72 0.61 9.95
CA ILE A 111 -5.32 0.52 10.34
C ILE A 111 -4.74 -0.79 9.86
N ILE A 112 -3.60 -0.74 9.18
CA ILE A 112 -2.85 -1.94 8.79
C ILE A 112 -1.62 -2.04 9.66
N THR A 113 -1.37 -3.24 10.16
CA THR A 113 -0.21 -3.56 10.99
C THR A 113 0.28 -4.98 10.76
N GLY A 114 1.41 -5.31 11.35
CA GLY A 114 2.04 -6.63 11.23
C GLY A 114 3.23 -6.77 12.16
N ALA A 115 4.16 -7.64 11.79
CA ALA A 115 5.40 -7.83 12.55
C ALA A 115 6.58 -8.10 11.61
N MET A 116 7.75 -7.57 11.95
CA MET A 116 9.01 -7.89 11.28
C MET A 116 9.66 -9.13 11.89
N ARG A 117 9.40 -9.43 13.17
CA ARG A 117 9.89 -10.60 13.88
C ARG A 117 8.78 -11.58 14.20
N ALA A 118 9.02 -12.86 14.00
CA ALA A 118 8.06 -13.90 14.37
C ALA A 118 7.81 -13.92 15.88
N ALA A 119 6.62 -14.35 16.30
CA ALA A 119 6.20 -14.35 17.71
C ALA A 119 7.14 -15.16 18.63
N THR A 120 7.89 -16.13 18.09
CA THR A 120 8.87 -16.95 18.81
C THR A 120 10.26 -16.35 18.90
N GLN A 121 10.51 -15.22 18.21
CA GLN A 121 11.84 -14.59 18.23
C GLN A 121 11.97 -13.59 19.38
N PRO A 122 13.17 -13.45 19.96
CA PRO A 122 13.43 -12.39 20.93
C PRO A 122 13.13 -11.02 20.38
N GLY A 123 12.40 -10.20 21.16
CA GLY A 123 11.98 -8.87 20.74
C GLY A 123 10.93 -8.89 19.62
N ALA A 124 10.05 -9.90 19.58
CA ALA A 124 8.88 -9.94 18.70
C ALA A 124 8.06 -8.66 18.83
N ASP A 125 7.84 -7.97 17.71
CA ASP A 125 7.23 -6.64 17.65
C ASP A 125 5.71 -6.69 17.40
N GLY A 126 5.16 -7.85 17.04
CA GLY A 126 3.75 -8.00 16.70
C GLY A 126 2.77 -7.56 17.78
N PRO A 127 2.91 -8.00 19.06
CA PRO A 127 2.01 -7.58 20.14
C PRO A 127 2.03 -6.06 20.38
N ALA A 128 3.20 -5.41 20.34
CA ALA A 128 3.33 -3.97 20.50
C ALA A 128 2.67 -3.23 19.32
N ASN A 129 2.92 -3.64 18.09
CA ASN A 129 2.33 -3.06 16.90
C ASN A 129 0.79 -3.20 16.88
N LEU A 130 0.26 -4.35 17.32
CA LEU A 130 -1.19 -4.57 17.38
C LEU A 130 -1.85 -3.69 18.44
N LEU A 131 -1.23 -3.54 19.61
CA LEU A 131 -1.73 -2.63 20.65
C LEU A 131 -1.71 -1.18 20.17
N ALA A 132 -0.61 -0.73 19.57
CA ALA A 132 -0.48 0.60 18.96
C ALA A 132 -1.55 0.84 17.88
N ALA A 133 -1.78 -0.14 17.02
CA ALA A 133 -2.84 -0.09 15.99
C ALA A 133 -4.24 0.09 16.63
N ALA A 134 -4.52 -0.59 17.74
CA ALA A 134 -5.79 -0.45 18.45
C ALA A 134 -5.96 0.95 19.08
N GLN A 135 -4.90 1.50 19.67
CA GLN A 135 -4.90 2.86 20.21
C GLN A 135 -5.20 3.89 19.10
N VAL A 136 -4.57 3.74 17.92
CA VAL A 136 -4.84 4.61 16.75
C VAL A 136 -6.27 4.42 16.24
N ALA A 137 -6.73 3.17 16.10
CA ALA A 137 -8.06 2.88 15.57
C ALA A 137 -9.21 3.44 16.42
N LEU A 138 -8.99 3.62 17.72
CA LEU A 138 -9.97 4.15 18.67
C LEU A 138 -9.82 5.65 18.96
N ASP A 139 -8.76 6.27 18.49
CA ASP A 139 -8.51 7.71 18.72
C ASP A 139 -9.37 8.57 17.80
N GLN A 140 -10.07 9.56 18.36
CA GLN A 140 -10.93 10.47 17.61
C GLN A 140 -10.16 11.30 16.56
N SER A 141 -8.89 11.59 16.81
CA SER A 141 -8.02 12.31 15.89
C SER A 141 -7.61 11.48 14.66
N SER A 142 -7.90 10.17 14.67
CA SER A 142 -7.69 9.25 13.55
C SER A 142 -8.83 9.25 12.54
N LEU A 143 -9.99 9.81 12.87
CA LEU A 143 -11.14 9.90 11.97
C LEU A 143 -10.79 10.69 10.70
N ARG A 144 -11.32 10.24 9.57
CA ARG A 144 -11.16 10.86 8.22
C ARG A 144 -9.73 10.86 7.69
N ARG A 145 -8.78 10.18 8.34
CA ARG A 145 -7.39 10.06 7.85
C ARG A 145 -7.18 8.92 6.86
N GLY A 146 -8.25 8.16 6.56
CA GLY A 146 -8.19 7.03 5.63
C GLY A 146 -7.49 5.82 6.18
N VAL A 147 -6.76 5.14 5.32
CA VAL A 147 -5.98 3.97 5.69
C VAL A 147 -4.62 4.40 6.19
N GLN A 148 -4.22 3.83 7.32
CA GLN A 148 -2.96 4.14 7.98
C GLN A 148 -2.19 2.86 8.26
N VAL A 149 -0.88 2.92 8.17
CA VAL A 149 0.02 1.85 8.61
C VAL A 149 0.63 2.23 9.95
N VAL A 150 0.49 1.34 10.93
CA VAL A 150 1.06 1.53 12.26
C VAL A 150 2.09 0.45 12.52
N MET A 151 3.35 0.84 12.59
CA MET A 151 4.50 -0.02 12.84
C MET A 151 5.53 0.73 13.66
N ASN A 152 6.15 0.04 14.64
CA ASN A 152 7.26 0.58 15.43
C ASN A 152 6.96 1.97 16.02
N ASP A 153 5.78 2.12 16.65
CA ASP A 153 5.24 3.35 17.26
C ASP A 153 5.10 4.56 16.31
N GLN A 154 5.16 4.33 15.00
CA GLN A 154 4.93 5.34 13.98
C GLN A 154 3.61 5.12 13.26
N ILE A 155 2.91 6.23 12.99
CA ILE A 155 1.67 6.26 12.22
C ILE A 155 1.99 6.84 10.85
N HIS A 156 1.81 6.03 9.81
CA HIS A 156 2.09 6.42 8.43
C HIS A 156 0.81 6.54 7.62
N SER A 157 0.73 7.54 6.73
CA SER A 157 -0.32 7.58 5.70
C SER A 157 -0.06 6.51 4.65
N ALA A 158 -1.11 5.80 4.23
CA ALA A 158 -1.06 4.82 3.16
C ALA A 158 -0.41 5.35 1.87
N ARG A 159 -0.62 6.65 1.58
CA ARG A 159 -0.09 7.31 0.39
C ARG A 159 1.44 7.35 0.35
N TYR A 160 2.08 7.56 1.51
CA TYR A 160 3.51 7.89 1.58
C TYR A 160 4.37 6.80 2.21
N VAL A 161 3.76 5.85 2.92
CA VAL A 161 4.50 4.74 3.55
C VAL A 161 5.15 3.85 2.50
N SER A 162 6.35 3.36 2.80
CA SER A 162 7.06 2.35 2.03
C SER A 162 7.82 1.42 2.97
N LYS A 163 7.94 0.15 2.60
CA LYS A 163 8.88 -0.77 3.22
C LYS A 163 10.26 -0.48 2.64
N CYS A 164 11.11 0.17 3.42
CA CYS A 164 12.44 0.65 3.02
C CYS A 164 13.57 -0.28 3.43
N ASP A 165 13.29 -1.26 4.30
CA ASP A 165 14.25 -2.28 4.73
C ASP A 165 13.59 -3.67 4.71
N SER A 166 14.36 -4.68 4.39
CA SER A 166 13.85 -6.06 4.25
C SER A 166 13.65 -6.78 5.60
N LEU A 167 14.40 -6.43 6.64
CA LEU A 167 14.49 -7.19 7.89
C LEU A 167 14.40 -6.35 9.18
N ALA A 168 14.76 -5.07 9.13
CA ALA A 168 14.79 -4.22 10.32
C ALA A 168 13.39 -4.01 10.92
N VAL A 169 13.29 -3.91 12.25
CA VAL A 169 12.01 -3.61 12.92
C VAL A 169 11.45 -2.25 12.49
N HIS A 170 12.34 -1.29 12.20
CA HIS A 170 11.98 0.03 11.66
C HIS A 170 11.93 0.05 10.11
N ALA A 171 11.50 -1.06 9.49
CA ALA A 171 11.49 -1.21 8.04
C ALA A 171 10.56 -0.24 7.29
N PHE A 172 9.55 0.30 7.96
CA PHE A 172 8.60 1.21 7.35
C PHE A 172 8.97 2.67 7.58
N ALA A 173 8.97 3.43 6.51
CA ALA A 173 9.18 4.87 6.53
C ALA A 173 8.23 5.56 5.54
N SER A 174 8.09 6.87 5.66
CA SER A 174 7.48 7.72 4.64
C SER A 174 8.56 8.66 4.10
N PRO A 175 9.33 8.25 3.08
CA PRO A 175 10.39 9.08 2.53
C PRO A 175 9.85 10.46 2.14
N LEU A 176 10.58 11.52 2.38
CA LEU A 176 10.24 12.93 2.21
C LEU A 176 9.20 13.47 3.19
N PHE A 177 8.18 12.69 3.56
CA PHE A 177 7.06 13.21 4.38
C PHE A 177 7.22 12.91 5.87
N GLY A 178 7.98 11.88 6.25
CA GLY A 178 8.02 11.37 7.62
C GLY A 178 6.68 10.78 8.06
N PRO A 179 6.59 10.21 9.26
CA PRO A 179 5.32 9.74 9.83
C PRO A 179 4.33 10.89 9.97
N GLN A 180 3.04 10.58 9.87
CA GLN A 180 1.99 11.57 10.12
C GLN A 180 1.67 11.72 11.62
N GLY A 181 2.09 10.75 12.44
CA GLY A 181 1.92 10.73 13.88
C GLY A 181 2.80 9.68 14.55
N LEU A 182 2.79 9.69 15.86
CA LEU A 182 3.55 8.78 16.74
C LEU A 182 2.62 8.24 17.83
N ILE A 183 2.98 7.10 18.40
CA ILE A 183 2.41 6.64 19.66
C ILE A 183 3.28 7.17 20.80
N ILE A 184 2.70 7.99 21.68
CA ILE A 184 3.37 8.55 22.84
C ILE A 184 2.53 8.22 24.08
N GLU A 185 3.11 7.48 25.02
CA GLU A 185 2.43 7.05 26.27
C GLU A 185 1.07 6.37 25.99
N GLY A 186 1.01 5.55 24.93
CA GLY A 186 -0.20 4.80 24.56
C GLY A 186 -1.28 5.64 23.86
N ARG A 187 -0.96 6.82 23.36
CA ARG A 187 -1.89 7.72 22.65
C ARG A 187 -1.38 8.06 21.26
N ALA A 188 -2.29 8.17 20.32
CA ALA A 188 -1.98 8.69 18.99
C ALA A 188 -1.75 10.20 19.05
N VAL A 189 -0.55 10.64 18.68
CA VAL A 189 -0.19 12.05 18.58
C VAL A 189 0.11 12.38 17.12
N TYR A 190 -0.81 13.09 16.47
CA TYR A 190 -0.64 13.47 15.07
C TYR A 190 0.19 14.74 14.93
N LEU A 191 1.22 14.65 14.12
CA LEU A 191 2.17 15.73 13.81
C LEU A 191 1.72 16.58 12.62
N LYS A 192 0.75 16.07 11.84
CA LYS A 192 0.28 16.70 10.59
C LYS A 192 -1.25 16.71 10.56
N PRO A 193 -1.85 17.75 9.94
CA PRO A 193 -3.29 17.78 9.72
C PRO A 193 -3.75 16.61 8.86
N ALA A 194 -5.02 16.25 8.97
CA ALA A 194 -5.65 15.37 8.01
C ALA A 194 -5.73 16.08 6.66
N HIS A 195 -5.40 15.39 5.58
CA HIS A 195 -5.52 15.92 4.23
C HIS A 195 -6.76 15.37 3.53
N MET A 196 -7.27 16.15 2.59
CA MET A 196 -8.40 15.70 1.77
C MET A 196 -7.98 14.51 0.91
N ARG A 197 -8.85 13.49 0.88
CA ARG A 197 -8.66 12.28 0.09
C ARG A 197 -9.69 12.23 -1.03
N SER A 198 -9.28 11.81 -2.20
CA SER A 198 -10.17 11.52 -3.31
C SER A 198 -10.22 10.03 -3.58
N THR A 199 -11.36 9.41 -3.29
CA THR A 199 -11.56 7.96 -3.46
C THR A 199 -12.10 7.61 -4.83
N LEU A 200 -11.86 6.38 -5.26
CA LEU A 200 -12.42 5.77 -6.47
C LEU A 200 -13.66 4.91 -6.13
N PRO A 201 -14.54 4.65 -7.11
CA PRO A 201 -15.53 3.59 -6.97
C PRO A 201 -14.84 2.21 -7.00
N ALA A 202 -15.57 1.17 -6.60
CA ALA A 202 -15.08 -0.20 -6.79
C ALA A 202 -14.89 -0.51 -8.28
N PRO A 203 -13.82 -1.21 -8.66
CA PRO A 203 -13.54 -1.52 -10.06
C PRO A 203 -14.59 -2.50 -10.62
N GLN A 204 -15.11 -2.18 -11.81
CA GLN A 204 -16.07 -3.03 -12.52
C GLN A 204 -15.37 -4.15 -13.31
N ARG A 205 -14.18 -3.86 -13.87
CA ARG A 205 -13.32 -4.83 -14.55
C ARG A 205 -12.17 -5.22 -13.61
N ARG A 206 -11.89 -6.52 -13.48
CA ARG A 206 -10.87 -7.05 -12.55
C ARG A 206 -9.87 -7.98 -13.23
N ASN A 207 -10.20 -8.52 -14.42
CA ASN A 207 -9.39 -9.45 -15.18
C ASN A 207 -8.43 -8.76 -16.17
N HIS A 208 -7.81 -7.67 -15.76
CA HIS A 208 -6.82 -6.95 -16.54
C HIS A 208 -5.50 -6.86 -15.78
N HIS A 209 -4.43 -6.62 -16.50
CA HIS A 209 -3.08 -6.58 -15.93
C HIS A 209 -2.41 -5.26 -16.29
N ILE A 210 -1.63 -4.73 -15.34
CA ILE A 210 -0.75 -3.57 -15.53
C ILE A 210 0.67 -4.04 -15.31
N ALA A 211 1.53 -3.86 -16.30
CA ALA A 211 2.95 -4.18 -16.20
C ALA A 211 3.67 -3.16 -15.31
N LEU A 212 4.71 -3.61 -14.62
CA LEU A 212 5.71 -2.77 -13.98
C LEU A 212 7.09 -3.24 -14.43
N LEU A 213 7.80 -2.39 -15.15
CA LEU A 213 9.14 -2.66 -15.67
C LEU A 213 10.14 -1.64 -15.13
N GLU A 214 11.33 -2.10 -14.78
CA GLU A 214 12.41 -1.23 -14.34
C GLU A 214 13.43 -1.08 -15.47
N ALA A 215 13.74 0.17 -15.84
CA ALA A 215 14.80 0.47 -16.78
C ALA A 215 16.17 0.27 -16.12
N THR A 216 17.06 -0.50 -16.76
CA THR A 216 18.41 -0.80 -16.26
C THR A 216 19.50 -0.37 -17.25
N LEU A 217 20.72 -0.21 -16.77
CA LEU A 217 21.84 0.22 -17.62
C LEU A 217 22.13 -0.83 -18.71
N GLY A 218 22.07 -0.42 -19.95
CA GLY A 218 22.37 -1.29 -21.11
C GLY A 218 21.24 -2.25 -21.47
N ASP A 219 20.04 -2.10 -20.89
CA ASP A 219 18.90 -2.96 -21.15
C ASP A 219 18.14 -2.52 -22.42
N ALA A 220 17.85 -3.48 -23.29
CA ALA A 220 17.03 -3.27 -24.47
C ALA A 220 15.52 -3.41 -24.10
N PRO A 221 14.60 -2.66 -24.75
CA PRO A 221 13.19 -2.63 -24.39
C PRO A 221 12.39 -3.85 -24.88
N LEU A 222 12.99 -5.03 -24.98
CA LEU A 222 12.39 -6.22 -25.61
C LEU A 222 11.08 -6.67 -24.95
N ILE A 223 11.01 -6.61 -23.62
CA ILE A 223 9.78 -6.95 -22.87
C ILE A 223 8.75 -5.83 -23.07
N LEU A 224 9.18 -4.58 -23.01
CA LEU A 224 8.33 -3.42 -23.19
C LEU A 224 7.62 -3.44 -24.56
N GLU A 225 8.31 -3.82 -25.63
CA GLU A 225 7.75 -3.97 -26.97
C GLU A 225 6.60 -4.99 -27.04
N ARG A 226 6.57 -5.96 -26.12
CA ARG A 226 5.60 -7.05 -26.09
C ARG A 226 4.44 -6.87 -25.11
N VAL A 227 4.43 -5.79 -24.35
CA VAL A 227 3.46 -5.57 -23.25
C VAL A 227 2.01 -5.71 -23.75
N VAL A 228 1.68 -5.17 -24.92
CA VAL A 228 0.33 -5.27 -25.50
C VAL A 228 0.03 -6.69 -25.98
N ASP A 229 0.97 -7.33 -26.68
CA ASP A 229 0.83 -8.71 -27.17
C ASP A 229 0.65 -9.70 -26.00
N LEU A 230 1.25 -9.41 -24.85
CA LEU A 230 1.10 -10.18 -23.60
C LEU A 230 -0.22 -9.91 -22.86
N GLY A 231 -1.08 -9.03 -23.39
CA GLY A 231 -2.40 -8.75 -22.85
C GLY A 231 -2.45 -7.73 -21.71
N TYR A 232 -1.39 -6.96 -21.50
CA TYR A 232 -1.42 -5.88 -20.51
C TYR A 232 -2.25 -4.68 -21.00
N SER A 233 -3.00 -4.09 -20.11
CA SER A 233 -3.89 -2.94 -20.37
C SER A 233 -3.26 -1.59 -19.99
N GLY A 234 -2.01 -1.59 -19.58
CA GLY A 234 -1.21 -0.42 -19.22
C GLY A 234 0.15 -0.82 -18.69
N VAL A 235 1.08 0.12 -18.61
CA VAL A 235 2.43 -0.12 -18.11
C VAL A 235 2.92 1.03 -17.24
N VAL A 236 3.64 0.69 -16.18
CA VAL A 236 4.42 1.61 -15.37
C VAL A 236 5.89 1.30 -15.58
N ILE A 237 6.70 2.32 -15.81
CA ILE A 237 8.14 2.23 -16.01
C ILE A 237 8.83 2.90 -14.82
N ALA A 238 9.65 2.15 -14.10
CA ALA A 238 10.54 2.68 -13.09
C ALA A 238 11.83 3.16 -13.77
N GLY A 239 11.87 4.44 -14.13
CA GLY A 239 12.97 5.06 -14.87
C GLY A 239 14.14 5.48 -13.98
N PHE A 240 15.21 5.90 -14.62
CA PHE A 240 16.41 6.42 -13.97
C PHE A 240 16.16 7.78 -13.32
N GLY A 241 16.82 8.06 -12.20
CA GLY A 241 16.82 9.40 -11.59
C GLY A 241 15.42 10.02 -11.56
N ALA A 242 15.25 11.13 -12.23
CA ALA A 242 13.97 11.87 -12.28
C ALA A 242 12.91 11.29 -13.24
N GLY A 243 13.00 10.02 -13.62
CA GLY A 243 12.06 9.33 -14.51
C GLY A 243 12.55 9.23 -15.95
N HIS A 244 13.89 9.20 -16.16
CA HIS A 244 14.46 9.10 -17.49
C HIS A 244 14.60 7.65 -17.96
N VAL A 245 14.71 7.48 -19.27
CA VAL A 245 14.96 6.18 -19.91
C VAL A 245 15.99 6.33 -21.04
N SER A 246 16.45 5.22 -21.63
CA SER A 246 17.29 5.27 -22.82
C SER A 246 16.49 5.72 -24.06
N ARG A 247 17.19 6.11 -25.11
CA ARG A 247 16.59 6.50 -26.40
C ARG A 247 15.70 5.37 -26.94
N GLU A 248 16.15 4.15 -26.89
CA GLU A 248 15.44 2.96 -27.39
C GLU A 248 14.14 2.75 -26.61
N TRP A 249 14.21 2.86 -25.29
CA TRP A 249 13.01 2.78 -24.44
C TRP A 249 12.01 3.89 -24.76
N SER A 250 12.50 5.12 -24.98
CA SER A 250 11.64 6.27 -25.28
C SER A 250 10.87 6.09 -26.60
N GLN A 251 11.48 5.50 -27.62
CA GLN A 251 10.80 5.21 -28.88
C GLN A 251 9.67 4.19 -28.69
N VAL A 252 9.92 3.12 -27.94
CA VAL A 252 8.89 2.12 -27.62
C VAL A 252 7.77 2.71 -26.76
N ILE A 253 8.09 3.55 -25.79
CA ILE A 253 7.11 4.26 -24.96
C ILE A 253 6.16 5.09 -25.82
N GLY A 254 6.69 5.83 -26.79
CA GLY A 254 5.86 6.62 -27.71
C GLY A 254 4.86 5.76 -28.50
N ASN A 255 5.29 4.61 -29.00
CA ASN A 255 4.41 3.67 -29.69
C ASN A 255 3.32 3.10 -28.75
N LEU A 256 3.68 2.75 -27.53
CA LEU A 256 2.74 2.19 -26.54
C LEU A 256 1.74 3.22 -26.05
N ALA A 257 2.16 4.46 -25.80
CA ALA A 257 1.30 5.52 -25.29
C ALA A 257 0.16 5.91 -26.24
N ALA A 258 0.26 5.55 -27.53
CA ALA A 258 -0.82 5.67 -28.51
C ALA A 258 -1.93 4.62 -28.34
N THR A 259 -1.68 3.53 -27.60
CA THR A 259 -2.60 2.39 -27.48
C THR A 259 -3.02 2.08 -26.06
N ILE A 260 -2.13 2.21 -25.09
CA ILE A 260 -2.38 1.95 -23.67
C ILE A 260 -1.78 3.06 -22.80
N PRO A 261 -2.33 3.32 -21.60
CA PRO A 261 -1.74 4.29 -20.69
C PRO A 261 -0.34 3.86 -20.22
N VAL A 262 0.60 4.80 -20.29
CA VAL A 262 1.99 4.63 -19.84
C VAL A 262 2.28 5.65 -18.74
N ILE A 263 2.75 5.15 -17.59
CA ILE A 263 3.25 5.99 -16.49
C ILE A 263 4.76 5.79 -16.38
N VAL A 264 5.49 6.88 -16.25
CA VAL A 264 6.91 6.84 -15.92
C VAL A 264 7.11 7.35 -14.50
N SER A 265 7.71 6.54 -13.66
CA SER A 265 8.04 6.80 -12.26
C SER A 265 9.56 6.75 -12.08
N THR A 266 10.02 6.94 -10.85
CA THR A 266 11.46 6.81 -10.53
C THR A 266 11.75 5.52 -9.78
N ARG A 267 12.89 4.87 -10.08
CA ARG A 267 13.38 3.69 -9.34
C ARG A 267 14.22 4.02 -8.11
N THR A 268 14.47 5.31 -7.84
CA THR A 268 15.36 5.74 -6.76
C THR A 268 14.83 5.49 -5.35
N GLY A 269 13.57 5.10 -5.21
CA GLY A 269 12.92 4.84 -3.91
C GLY A 269 12.46 6.10 -3.16
N SER A 270 12.89 7.28 -3.57
CA SER A 270 12.49 8.59 -3.01
C SER A 270 12.66 9.68 -4.05
N GLY A 271 11.98 10.80 -3.87
CA GLY A 271 12.01 11.94 -4.79
C GLY A 271 10.83 11.96 -5.76
N SER A 272 10.85 12.91 -6.67
CA SER A 272 9.83 13.13 -7.69
C SER A 272 10.39 12.86 -9.08
N THR A 273 9.54 12.48 -10.01
CA THR A 273 9.87 12.62 -11.44
C THR A 273 9.88 14.10 -11.83
N ALA A 274 10.72 14.47 -12.81
CA ALA A 274 10.73 15.81 -13.38
C ALA A 274 9.57 16.01 -14.37
N ARG A 275 9.29 17.27 -14.74
CA ARG A 275 8.26 17.64 -15.73
C ARG A 275 8.68 18.71 -16.73
N GLU A 276 9.71 19.53 -16.40
CA GLU A 276 10.00 20.76 -17.14
C GLU A 276 11.50 21.03 -17.35
N THR A 277 12.36 20.05 -17.09
CA THR A 277 13.80 20.30 -17.00
C THR A 277 14.62 19.72 -18.17
N TYR A 278 14.38 18.47 -18.55
CA TYR A 278 15.29 17.72 -19.42
C TYR A 278 14.68 17.44 -20.79
N GLY A 279 15.24 18.03 -21.84
CA GLY A 279 14.77 17.95 -23.23
C GLY A 279 15.47 16.94 -24.14
N PHE A 280 16.35 16.09 -23.60
CA PHE A 280 16.99 15.04 -24.39
C PHE A 280 16.02 13.87 -24.68
N GLU A 281 16.30 13.08 -25.69
CA GLU A 281 15.50 11.90 -26.03
C GLU A 281 15.54 10.86 -24.89
N GLY A 282 14.40 10.56 -24.30
CA GLY A 282 14.25 9.76 -23.08
C GLY A 282 14.21 10.59 -21.78
N GLY A 283 14.34 11.91 -21.85
CA GLY A 283 14.02 12.85 -20.77
C GLY A 283 12.52 13.07 -20.64
N GLU A 284 12.07 13.67 -19.53
CA GLU A 284 10.65 13.82 -19.25
C GLU A 284 9.90 14.65 -20.28
N LEU A 285 10.50 15.71 -20.85
CA LEU A 285 9.83 16.53 -21.88
C LEU A 285 9.56 15.73 -23.16
N ASP A 286 10.50 14.86 -23.57
CA ASP A 286 10.35 13.96 -24.69
C ASP A 286 9.26 12.90 -24.40
N LEU A 287 9.28 12.29 -23.21
CA LEU A 287 8.33 11.26 -22.79
C LEU A 287 6.90 11.82 -22.69
N ILE A 288 6.73 13.03 -22.14
CA ILE A 288 5.45 13.72 -22.06
C ILE A 288 4.93 14.04 -23.47
N ALA A 289 5.78 14.55 -24.35
CA ALA A 289 5.42 14.82 -25.75
C ALA A 289 4.97 13.55 -26.50
N LYS A 290 5.52 12.39 -26.13
CA LYS A 290 5.14 11.07 -26.66
C LYS A 290 3.90 10.47 -25.99
N GLY A 291 3.28 11.15 -25.02
CA GLY A 291 2.04 10.74 -24.38
C GLY A 291 2.18 9.98 -23.06
N ALA A 292 3.39 9.76 -22.54
CA ALA A 292 3.58 9.21 -21.22
C ALA A 292 3.17 10.21 -20.11
N ARG A 293 2.84 9.68 -18.93
CA ARG A 293 2.51 10.48 -17.75
C ARG A 293 3.55 10.28 -16.66
N MET A 294 4.06 11.39 -16.12
CA MET A 294 5.05 11.36 -15.05
C MET A 294 4.36 11.19 -13.69
N SER A 295 4.84 10.23 -12.88
CA SER A 295 4.17 9.84 -11.64
C SER A 295 4.28 10.85 -10.49
N GLY A 296 5.14 11.85 -10.61
CA GLY A 296 5.44 12.76 -9.51
C GLY A 296 6.09 12.02 -8.33
N LEU A 297 5.57 12.22 -7.14
CA LEU A 297 6.04 11.59 -5.91
C LEU A 297 5.54 10.14 -5.72
N LEU A 298 4.71 9.62 -6.64
CA LEU A 298 4.14 8.30 -6.49
C LEU A 298 5.16 7.22 -6.91
N SER A 299 5.42 6.26 -6.01
CA SER A 299 6.35 5.16 -6.29
C SER A 299 5.84 4.27 -7.43
N PRO A 300 6.70 3.53 -8.14
CA PRO A 300 6.27 2.68 -9.26
C PRO A 300 5.19 1.67 -8.90
N ARG A 301 5.29 1.01 -7.74
CA ARG A 301 4.30 0.05 -7.26
C ARG A 301 2.94 0.70 -7.03
N LYS A 302 2.91 1.87 -6.39
CA LYS A 302 1.68 2.63 -6.14
C LYS A 302 1.09 3.21 -7.43
N ALA A 303 1.91 3.67 -8.36
CA ALA A 303 1.46 4.09 -9.68
C ALA A 303 0.78 2.95 -10.45
N ARG A 304 1.32 1.72 -10.34
CA ARG A 304 0.71 0.51 -10.90
C ARG A 304 -0.68 0.22 -10.29
N ILE A 305 -0.82 0.34 -8.98
CA ILE A 305 -2.10 0.15 -8.29
C ILE A 305 -3.12 1.21 -8.72
N LEU A 306 -2.73 2.48 -8.76
CA LEU A 306 -3.60 3.56 -9.22
C LEU A 306 -4.08 3.30 -10.65
N LEU A 307 -3.16 2.95 -11.56
CA LEU A 307 -3.51 2.65 -12.96
C LEU A 307 -4.43 1.44 -13.07
N TRP A 308 -4.18 0.37 -12.29
CA TRP A 308 -5.04 -0.80 -12.26
C TRP A 308 -6.48 -0.42 -11.85
N LEU A 309 -6.63 0.37 -10.81
CA LEU A 309 -7.94 0.82 -10.36
C LEU A 309 -8.63 1.73 -11.40
N LEU A 310 -7.91 2.65 -12.02
CA LEU A 310 -8.48 3.54 -13.05
C LEU A 310 -8.96 2.76 -14.26
N VAL A 311 -8.17 1.81 -14.77
CA VAL A 311 -8.58 0.91 -15.86
C VAL A 311 -9.78 0.07 -15.44
N GLY A 312 -9.77 -0.48 -14.23
CA GLY A 312 -10.89 -1.26 -13.69
C GLY A 312 -12.19 -0.46 -13.54
N CYS A 313 -12.09 0.84 -13.29
CA CYS A 313 -13.20 1.78 -13.16
C CYS A 313 -13.61 2.45 -14.49
N LYS A 314 -12.87 2.24 -15.58
CA LYS A 314 -13.01 2.97 -16.86
C LYS A 314 -12.84 4.49 -16.67
N ARG A 315 -11.84 4.87 -15.89
CA ARG A 315 -11.55 6.28 -15.51
C ARG A 315 -10.12 6.69 -15.84
N GLU A 316 -9.52 6.10 -16.87
CA GLU A 316 -8.15 6.37 -17.32
C GLU A 316 -7.95 7.86 -17.65
N GLY A 317 -9.01 8.54 -18.07
CA GLY A 317 -8.99 9.98 -18.33
C GLY A 317 -8.69 10.85 -17.10
N GLU A 318 -8.84 10.32 -15.87
CA GLU A 318 -8.50 11.02 -14.63
C GLU A 318 -7.01 10.86 -14.24
N LEU A 319 -6.25 10.11 -15.01
CA LEU A 319 -4.88 9.74 -14.62
C LEU A 319 -4.01 10.98 -14.34
N GLU A 320 -4.03 12.00 -15.20
CA GLU A 320 -3.23 13.21 -15.02
C GLU A 320 -3.61 13.98 -13.75
N GLU A 321 -4.91 14.16 -13.51
CA GLU A 321 -5.43 14.81 -12.29
C GLU A 321 -5.00 14.05 -11.03
N ARG A 322 -5.12 12.72 -11.06
CA ARG A 322 -4.75 11.86 -9.93
C ARG A 322 -3.26 11.87 -9.62
N LEU A 323 -2.43 11.94 -10.65
CA LEU A 323 -0.98 12.07 -10.50
C LEU A 323 -0.61 13.49 -10.03
N ALA A 324 -1.30 14.53 -10.48
CA ALA A 324 -1.07 15.91 -10.04
C ALA A 324 -1.35 16.09 -8.53
N MET A 325 -2.30 15.37 -7.96
CA MET A 325 -2.57 15.38 -6.51
C MET A 325 -1.41 14.80 -5.68
N THR A 326 -0.33 14.32 -6.30
CA THR A 326 0.87 13.81 -5.63
C THR A 326 1.93 14.88 -5.38
N TYR A 327 1.70 16.14 -5.79
CA TYR A 327 2.58 17.28 -5.56
C TYR A 327 2.14 18.14 -4.39
#